data_00362fa3cc584912cce64eaaadae4728
#
_entry.id   00362fa3cc584912cce64eaaadae4728
#
_cell.length_a   1.000
_cell.length_b   1.000
_cell.length_c   1.000
_cell.angle_alpha   90.00
_cell.angle_beta   90.00
_cell.angle_gamma   90.00
#
_symmetry.space_group_name_H-M   'P 1'
#
loop_
_entity.id
_entity.type
_entity.pdbx_description
1 polymer ?
#
loop_
_entity_poly.entity_id
_entity_poly.type
_entity_poly.pdbx_seq_one_letter_code
_entity_poly.pdbx_strand_id
1 'polypeptide(L)'
;VKELVLAGLMLSSRNVFSSIDFVNNLEHLSDMKDLEPYLEENKKLFKGKELAGSTLGVVGLGAIGSKVAKMGVALDMNVIGYDPALTVESAWKLPSEIIPAESLEELFKNSDYVTLHIPALDSTKGIINKDLLSYSKGLSLLNFARHEVVNTDDVLECLNTDKLNNFITDFPTPALIKRANQYKDVTLLPHIGASTFQAEENCAVMAVNQIVNFLESGNIKNSINFPNVYLNRTTPSRITITNKNVPTMIGKITTSLGNLGLNIAEMTNVSRGEIAYNLIDVENTVEEEAINTLSSI
;
A
#
# COMPACT_ATOMS: atom_id res chain seq x y z
N VAL A 1 8.01 4.67 2.69
CA VAL A 1 7.85 3.44 1.86
C VAL A 1 8.41 3.65 0.46
N LYS A 2 8.00 4.68 -0.31
CA LYS A 2 8.48 4.92 -1.67
C LYS A 2 10.01 4.91 -1.78
N GLU A 3 10.70 5.61 -0.88
CA GLU A 3 12.16 5.69 -0.83
C GLU A 3 12.80 4.35 -0.45
N LEU A 4 12.13 3.55 0.39
CA LEU A 4 12.59 2.21 0.72
C LEU A 4 12.45 1.24 -0.46
N VAL A 5 11.39 1.39 -1.27
CA VAL A 5 11.25 0.67 -2.54
C VAL A 5 12.39 1.06 -3.49
N LEU A 6 12.72 2.35 -3.61
CA LEU A 6 13.85 2.82 -4.41
C LEU A 6 15.18 2.19 -3.94
N ALA A 7 15.43 2.19 -2.63
CA ALA A 7 16.60 1.52 -2.06
C ALA A 7 16.63 0.03 -2.43
N GLY A 8 15.52 -0.68 -2.28
CA GLY A 8 15.39 -2.09 -2.66
C GLY A 8 15.68 -2.35 -4.14
N LEU A 9 15.17 -1.50 -5.04
CA LEU A 9 15.47 -1.57 -6.47
C LEU A 9 16.96 -1.41 -6.74
N MET A 10 17.61 -0.41 -6.14
CA MET A 10 19.05 -0.16 -6.29
C MET A 10 19.88 -1.33 -5.72
N LEU A 11 19.52 -1.85 -4.55
CA LEU A 11 20.22 -2.96 -3.91
C LEU A 11 20.13 -4.24 -4.76
N SER A 12 18.98 -4.53 -5.37
CA SER A 12 18.79 -5.71 -6.22
C SER A 12 19.42 -5.58 -7.61
N SER A 13 19.56 -4.35 -8.13
CA SER A 13 20.10 -4.13 -9.49
C SER A 13 21.62 -3.98 -9.55
N ARG A 14 22.27 -3.49 -8.47
CA ARG A 14 23.66 -3.01 -8.50
C ARG A 14 24.65 -3.76 -7.61
N ASN A 15 24.29 -4.89 -6.99
CA ASN A 15 25.14 -5.68 -6.09
C ASN A 15 25.82 -4.85 -4.97
N VAL A 16 25.14 -3.82 -4.45
CA VAL A 16 25.72 -2.82 -3.53
C VAL A 16 26.28 -3.45 -2.26
N PHE A 17 25.51 -4.32 -1.58
CA PHE A 17 25.97 -4.97 -0.34
C PHE A 17 27.22 -5.82 -0.56
N SER A 18 27.26 -6.60 -1.64
CA SER A 18 28.41 -7.43 -1.96
C SER A 18 29.67 -6.62 -2.25
N SER A 19 29.49 -5.44 -2.90
CA SER A 19 30.61 -4.55 -3.18
C SER A 19 31.15 -3.84 -1.94
N ILE A 20 30.23 -3.41 -1.02
CA ILE A 20 30.62 -2.83 0.27
C ILE A 20 31.39 -3.86 1.11
N ASP A 21 30.82 -5.07 1.25
CA ASP A 21 31.45 -6.15 2.00
C ASP A 21 32.83 -6.49 1.44
N PHE A 22 32.95 -6.58 0.11
CA PHE A 22 34.25 -6.79 -0.56
C PHE A 22 35.27 -5.74 -0.18
N VAL A 23 34.93 -4.43 -0.29
CA VAL A 23 35.88 -3.35 0.00
C VAL A 23 36.24 -3.32 1.49
N ASN A 24 35.29 -3.55 2.38
CA ASN A 24 35.53 -3.57 3.83
C ASN A 24 36.48 -4.69 4.29
N ASN A 25 36.68 -5.73 3.49
CA ASN A 25 37.62 -6.82 3.76
C ASN A 25 39.01 -6.59 3.18
N LEU A 26 39.31 -5.42 2.59
CA LEU A 26 40.60 -5.09 1.98
C LEU A 26 41.59 -4.36 2.91
N GLU A 27 41.39 -4.37 4.23
CA GLU A 27 42.27 -3.73 5.21
C GLU A 27 43.77 -4.15 5.08
N HIS A 28 44.01 -5.33 4.54
CA HIS A 28 45.37 -5.85 4.31
C HIS A 28 46.11 -5.17 3.16
N LEU A 29 45.39 -4.44 2.28
CA LEU A 29 45.99 -3.67 1.17
C LEU A 29 46.19 -2.21 1.60
N SER A 30 47.31 -1.93 2.22
CA SER A 30 47.62 -0.61 2.80
C SER A 30 48.28 0.37 1.80
N ASP A 31 48.75 -0.07 0.65
CA ASP A 31 49.37 0.77 -0.39
C ASP A 31 48.39 0.91 -1.60
N MET A 32 48.20 2.15 -2.07
CA MET A 32 47.41 2.43 -3.25
C MET A 32 47.92 1.75 -4.52
N LYS A 33 49.22 1.50 -4.61
CA LYS A 33 49.81 0.79 -5.77
C LYS A 33 49.34 -0.64 -5.89
N ASP A 34 48.99 -1.28 -4.79
CA ASP A 34 48.43 -2.63 -4.75
C ASP A 34 46.90 -2.60 -4.79
N LEU A 35 46.27 -1.63 -4.11
CA LEU A 35 44.82 -1.51 -3.99
C LEU A 35 44.15 -1.19 -5.35
N GLU A 36 44.61 -0.18 -6.09
CA GLU A 36 44.01 0.22 -7.36
C GLU A 36 43.94 -0.92 -8.40
N PRO A 37 45.03 -1.62 -8.69
CA PRO A 37 45.00 -2.74 -9.63
C PRO A 37 44.10 -3.87 -9.16
N TYR A 38 44.07 -4.15 -7.86
CA TYR A 38 43.21 -5.18 -7.28
C TYR A 38 41.70 -4.83 -7.42
N LEU A 39 41.33 -3.58 -7.18
CA LEU A 39 39.96 -3.12 -7.39
C LEU A 39 39.55 -3.20 -8.87
N GLU A 40 40.41 -2.75 -9.78
CA GLU A 40 40.16 -2.78 -11.23
C GLU A 40 39.97 -4.22 -11.77
N GLU A 41 40.79 -5.17 -11.29
CA GLU A 41 40.65 -6.57 -11.65
C GLU A 41 39.34 -7.18 -11.18
N ASN A 42 38.87 -6.82 -9.96
CA ASN A 42 37.73 -7.46 -9.30
C ASN A 42 36.42 -6.74 -9.54
N LYS A 43 36.38 -5.48 -10.01
CA LYS A 43 35.13 -4.70 -10.21
C LYS A 43 34.11 -5.41 -11.10
N LYS A 44 34.54 -6.26 -12.03
CA LYS A 44 33.68 -7.06 -12.91
C LYS A 44 32.74 -8.02 -12.16
N LEU A 45 33.14 -8.45 -10.93
CA LEU A 45 32.33 -9.33 -10.06
C LEU A 45 31.05 -8.65 -9.58
N PHE A 46 31.04 -7.31 -9.57
CA PHE A 46 29.91 -6.49 -9.08
C PHE A 46 29.12 -5.81 -10.21
N LYS A 47 29.31 -6.26 -11.46
CA LYS A 47 28.56 -5.74 -12.60
C LYS A 47 27.06 -5.99 -12.39
N GLY A 48 26.28 -4.92 -12.31
CA GLY A 48 24.82 -4.94 -12.17
C GLY A 48 24.11 -4.59 -13.47
N LYS A 49 22.80 -4.30 -13.32
CA LYS A 49 21.92 -3.82 -14.39
C LYS A 49 21.48 -2.38 -14.10
N GLU A 50 21.13 -1.63 -15.12
CA GLU A 50 20.46 -0.34 -14.98
C GLU A 50 18.96 -0.56 -14.73
N LEU A 51 18.33 0.37 -14.01
CA LEU A 51 16.86 0.37 -13.84
C LEU A 51 16.18 0.95 -15.09
N ALA A 52 16.81 1.93 -15.74
CA ALA A 52 16.29 2.51 -16.97
C ALA A 52 16.05 1.45 -18.04
N GLY A 53 14.86 1.47 -18.66
CA GLY A 53 14.43 0.49 -19.64
C GLY A 53 13.94 -0.86 -19.07
N SER A 54 14.19 -1.15 -17.78
CA SER A 54 13.64 -2.33 -17.10
C SER A 54 12.16 -2.12 -16.79
N THR A 55 11.41 -3.20 -16.58
CA THR A 55 9.97 -3.15 -16.28
C THR A 55 9.70 -3.30 -14.79
N LEU A 56 8.99 -2.32 -14.20
CA LEU A 56 8.50 -2.33 -12.83
C LEU A 56 7.01 -2.67 -12.78
N GLY A 57 6.66 -3.81 -12.22
CA GLY A 57 5.30 -4.20 -11.88
C GLY A 57 4.89 -3.63 -10.52
N VAL A 58 3.76 -2.91 -10.46
CA VAL A 58 3.22 -2.34 -9.22
C VAL A 58 1.89 -2.99 -8.91
N VAL A 59 1.83 -3.79 -7.86
CA VAL A 59 0.60 -4.45 -7.38
C VAL A 59 -0.04 -3.58 -6.30
N GLY A 60 -1.19 -2.99 -6.63
CA GLY A 60 -1.89 -2.00 -5.82
C GLY A 60 -1.43 -0.57 -6.14
N LEU A 61 -2.35 0.25 -6.68
CA LEU A 61 -2.11 1.65 -7.09
C LEU A 61 -2.76 2.67 -6.15
N GLY A 62 -2.92 2.28 -4.88
CA GLY A 62 -3.40 3.17 -3.81
C GLY A 62 -2.42 4.31 -3.47
N ALA A 63 -2.54 4.87 -2.27
CA ALA A 63 -1.76 6.04 -1.82
C ALA A 63 -0.22 5.87 -1.89
N ILE A 64 0.29 4.66 -1.75
CA ILE A 64 1.72 4.34 -1.81
C ILE A 64 2.09 3.90 -3.23
N GLY A 65 1.40 2.89 -3.79
CA GLY A 65 1.74 2.32 -5.09
C GLY A 65 1.72 3.34 -6.23
N SER A 66 0.78 4.30 -6.21
CA SER A 66 0.75 5.40 -7.17
C SER A 66 2.01 6.29 -7.13
N LYS A 67 2.56 6.51 -5.93
CA LYS A 67 3.82 7.28 -5.76
C LYS A 67 5.04 6.47 -6.21
N VAL A 68 5.00 5.15 -6.01
CA VAL A 68 6.06 4.23 -6.48
C VAL A 68 6.02 4.13 -8.00
N ALA A 69 4.84 3.99 -8.60
CA ALA A 69 4.68 3.98 -10.05
C ALA A 69 5.22 5.27 -10.71
N LYS A 70 4.89 6.45 -10.13
CA LYS A 70 5.47 7.74 -10.56
C LYS A 70 7.00 7.77 -10.45
N MET A 71 7.55 7.18 -9.41
CA MET A 71 9.00 7.07 -9.22
C MET A 71 9.63 6.18 -10.30
N GLY A 72 9.01 5.04 -10.62
CA GLY A 72 9.47 4.15 -11.70
C GLY A 72 9.54 4.89 -13.05
N VAL A 73 8.48 5.64 -13.41
CA VAL A 73 8.49 6.48 -14.62
C VAL A 73 9.62 7.50 -14.59
N ALA A 74 9.85 8.18 -13.44
CA ALA A 74 10.94 9.17 -13.29
C ALA A 74 12.35 8.56 -13.33
N LEU A 75 12.48 7.24 -13.23
CA LEU A 75 13.72 6.48 -13.40
C LEU A 75 13.86 5.85 -14.79
N ASP A 76 13.05 6.30 -15.75
CA ASP A 76 12.99 5.78 -17.11
C ASP A 76 12.69 4.26 -17.18
N MET A 77 11.96 3.72 -16.19
CA MET A 77 11.48 2.35 -16.21
C MET A 77 10.16 2.26 -16.98
N ASN A 78 9.90 1.13 -17.60
CA ASN A 78 8.56 0.77 -18.05
C ASN A 78 7.72 0.39 -16.82
N VAL A 79 6.56 1.00 -16.63
CA VAL A 79 5.74 0.73 -15.44
C VAL A 79 4.43 0.04 -15.82
N ILE A 80 4.18 -1.13 -15.25
CA ILE A 80 2.94 -1.89 -15.39
C ILE A 80 2.25 -1.91 -14.03
N GLY A 81 0.95 -1.55 -13.99
CA GLY A 81 0.20 -1.49 -12.75
C GLY A 81 -1.01 -2.43 -12.73
N TYR A 82 -1.29 -3.06 -11.60
CA TYR A 82 -2.49 -3.86 -11.38
C TYR A 82 -3.18 -3.46 -10.07
N ASP A 83 -4.44 -3.02 -10.16
CA ASP A 83 -5.29 -2.73 -9.02
C ASP A 83 -6.77 -2.88 -9.39
N PRO A 84 -7.43 -3.99 -9.01
CA PRO A 84 -8.84 -4.24 -9.37
C PRO A 84 -9.82 -3.32 -8.62
N ALA A 85 -9.37 -2.61 -7.58
CA ALA A 85 -10.16 -1.67 -6.79
C ALA A 85 -9.87 -0.20 -7.13
N LEU A 86 -9.12 0.06 -8.21
CA LEU A 86 -8.74 1.41 -8.61
C LEU A 86 -9.99 2.22 -9.02
N THR A 87 -10.22 3.33 -8.32
CA THR A 87 -11.32 4.24 -8.66
C THR A 87 -10.94 5.12 -9.84
N VAL A 88 -11.95 5.58 -10.59
CA VAL A 88 -11.76 6.53 -11.71
C VAL A 88 -10.99 7.78 -11.23
N GLU A 89 -11.35 8.34 -10.07
CA GLU A 89 -10.65 9.48 -9.50
C GLU A 89 -9.16 9.21 -9.23
N SER A 90 -8.82 8.02 -8.75
CA SER A 90 -7.43 7.63 -8.50
C SER A 90 -6.67 7.40 -9.81
N ALA A 91 -7.33 6.82 -10.81
CA ALA A 91 -6.74 6.61 -12.14
C ALA A 91 -6.36 7.94 -12.81
N TRP A 92 -7.18 8.97 -12.70
CA TRP A 92 -6.89 10.31 -13.23
C TRP A 92 -5.64 10.99 -12.62
N LYS A 93 -5.16 10.50 -11.48
CA LYS A 93 -3.97 11.02 -10.79
C LYS A 93 -2.69 10.28 -11.17
N LEU A 94 -2.80 9.20 -11.95
CA LEU A 94 -1.66 8.41 -12.41
C LEU A 94 -1.04 9.02 -13.67
N PRO A 95 0.28 8.91 -13.87
CA PRO A 95 0.93 9.19 -15.14
C PRO A 95 0.35 8.34 -16.28
N SER A 96 0.22 8.93 -17.46
CA SER A 96 -0.27 8.25 -18.67
C SER A 96 0.64 7.14 -19.17
N GLU A 97 1.89 7.15 -18.76
CA GLU A 97 2.93 6.17 -19.10
C GLU A 97 2.76 4.83 -18.37
N ILE A 98 1.91 4.78 -17.34
CA ILE A 98 1.65 3.54 -16.61
C ILE A 98 0.69 2.67 -17.42
N ILE A 99 1.16 1.47 -17.77
CA ILE A 99 0.39 0.50 -18.54
C ILE A 99 -0.45 -0.34 -17.57
N PRO A 100 -1.79 -0.42 -17.74
CA PRO A 100 -2.61 -1.31 -16.93
C PRO A 100 -2.36 -2.77 -17.32
N ALA A 101 -2.17 -3.65 -16.32
CA ALA A 101 -2.19 -5.09 -16.52
C ALA A 101 -3.61 -5.63 -16.38
N GLU A 102 -3.99 -6.59 -17.23
CA GLU A 102 -5.30 -7.24 -17.17
C GLU A 102 -5.38 -8.26 -16.02
N SER A 103 -4.23 -8.82 -15.60
CA SER A 103 -4.13 -9.79 -14.52
C SER A 103 -2.77 -9.72 -13.79
N LEU A 104 -2.67 -10.39 -12.62
CA LEU A 104 -1.41 -10.54 -11.91
C LEU A 104 -0.41 -11.39 -12.71
N GLU A 105 -0.88 -12.44 -13.38
CA GLU A 105 -0.07 -13.32 -14.21
C GLU A 105 0.61 -12.53 -15.34
N GLU A 106 -0.13 -11.64 -15.99
CA GLU A 106 0.42 -10.76 -17.01
C GLU A 106 1.49 -9.82 -16.44
N LEU A 107 1.20 -9.21 -15.28
CA LEU A 107 2.15 -8.32 -14.61
C LEU A 107 3.44 -9.06 -14.24
N PHE A 108 3.35 -10.25 -13.62
CA PHE A 108 4.51 -11.05 -13.23
C PHE A 108 5.31 -11.56 -14.43
N LYS A 109 4.63 -11.91 -15.52
CA LYS A 109 5.26 -12.38 -16.77
C LYS A 109 6.11 -11.31 -17.45
N ASN A 110 5.69 -10.04 -17.35
CA ASN A 110 6.27 -8.93 -18.11
C ASN A 110 7.15 -8.00 -17.25
N SER A 111 7.39 -8.32 -15.98
CA SER A 111 8.16 -7.48 -15.06
C SER A 111 9.54 -8.04 -14.75
N ASP A 112 10.54 -7.16 -14.63
CA ASP A 112 11.86 -7.45 -14.08
C ASP A 112 11.87 -7.27 -12.56
N TYR A 113 11.07 -6.33 -12.06
CA TYR A 113 10.88 -6.00 -10.66
C TYR A 113 9.39 -5.95 -10.35
N VAL A 114 8.96 -6.51 -9.22
CA VAL A 114 7.58 -6.39 -8.74
C VAL A 114 7.57 -5.86 -7.32
N THR A 115 6.74 -4.86 -7.05
CA THR A 115 6.57 -4.29 -5.72
C THR A 115 5.10 -4.34 -5.29
N LEU A 116 4.88 -4.72 -4.02
CA LEU A 116 3.56 -4.98 -3.46
C LEU A 116 3.10 -3.81 -2.59
N HIS A 117 1.86 -3.33 -2.83
CA HIS A 117 1.23 -2.23 -2.12
C HIS A 117 -0.26 -2.50 -1.83
N ILE A 118 -0.59 -3.75 -1.55
CA ILE A 118 -1.94 -4.22 -1.25
C ILE A 118 -2.11 -4.50 0.25
N PRO A 119 -3.32 -4.33 0.82
CA PRO A 119 -3.61 -4.68 2.20
C PRO A 119 -3.66 -6.20 2.39
N ALA A 120 -3.50 -6.66 3.63
CA ALA A 120 -3.78 -8.03 4.02
C ALA A 120 -5.29 -8.22 4.25
N LEU A 121 -5.95 -8.85 3.31
CA LEU A 121 -7.37 -9.23 3.33
C LEU A 121 -7.47 -10.74 3.09
N ASP A 122 -8.60 -11.35 3.37
CA ASP A 122 -8.83 -12.76 3.07
C ASP A 122 -8.58 -13.08 1.57
N SER A 123 -8.91 -12.15 0.68
CA SER A 123 -8.71 -12.27 -0.76
C SER A 123 -7.27 -12.04 -1.24
N THR A 124 -6.42 -11.42 -0.41
CA THR A 124 -5.02 -11.11 -0.77
C THR A 124 -4.01 -11.91 0.01
N LYS A 125 -4.44 -12.67 1.02
CA LYS A 125 -3.58 -13.52 1.83
C LYS A 125 -2.96 -14.62 0.98
N GLY A 126 -1.63 -14.69 0.97
CA GLY A 126 -0.87 -15.67 0.19
C GLY A 126 -1.08 -15.58 -1.32
N ILE A 127 -1.54 -14.43 -1.83
CA ILE A 127 -1.77 -14.25 -3.26
C ILE A 127 -0.47 -14.36 -4.07
N ILE A 128 0.66 -13.97 -3.47
CA ILE A 128 1.98 -14.20 -4.03
C ILE A 128 2.45 -15.58 -3.60
N ASN A 129 2.25 -16.54 -4.46
CA ASN A 129 2.53 -17.95 -4.25
C ASN A 129 3.33 -18.53 -5.43
N LYS A 130 3.67 -19.81 -5.35
CA LYS A 130 4.44 -20.51 -6.37
C LYS A 130 3.78 -20.50 -7.75
N ASP A 131 2.45 -20.64 -7.80
CA ASP A 131 1.71 -20.67 -9.08
C ASP A 131 1.87 -19.32 -9.78
N LEU A 132 1.65 -18.19 -9.08
CA LEU A 132 1.85 -16.87 -9.63
C LEU A 132 3.32 -16.60 -9.99
N LEU A 133 4.27 -16.98 -9.13
CA LEU A 133 5.69 -16.83 -9.38
C LEU A 133 6.16 -17.67 -10.58
N SER A 134 5.44 -18.73 -10.95
CA SER A 134 5.78 -19.57 -12.11
C SER A 134 5.74 -18.80 -13.44
N TYR A 135 4.95 -17.70 -13.52
CA TYR A 135 4.88 -16.84 -14.70
C TYR A 135 6.11 -15.95 -14.87
N SER A 136 6.88 -15.71 -13.81
CA SER A 136 8.05 -14.84 -13.86
C SER A 136 9.27 -15.49 -14.52
N LYS A 137 10.25 -14.65 -14.90
CA LYS A 137 11.51 -15.05 -15.54
C LYS A 137 12.70 -14.39 -14.83
N GLY A 138 12.90 -14.74 -13.56
CA GLY A 138 14.00 -14.18 -12.78
C GLY A 138 13.76 -12.74 -12.33
N LEU A 139 12.56 -12.44 -11.82
CA LEU A 139 12.24 -11.12 -11.29
C LEU A 139 12.86 -10.88 -9.91
N SER A 140 12.94 -9.63 -9.51
CA SER A 140 13.19 -9.21 -8.12
C SER A 140 11.86 -8.79 -7.48
N LEU A 141 11.49 -9.45 -6.37
CA LEU A 141 10.24 -9.17 -5.63
C LEU A 141 10.51 -8.26 -4.42
N LEU A 142 9.74 -7.18 -4.28
CA LEU A 142 9.80 -6.26 -3.15
C LEU A 142 8.49 -6.28 -2.37
N ASN A 143 8.54 -6.56 -1.07
CA ASN A 143 7.37 -6.53 -0.20
C ASN A 143 7.59 -5.62 1.01
N PHE A 144 7.05 -4.41 0.94
CA PHE A 144 6.95 -3.44 2.03
C PHE A 144 5.49 -3.13 2.38
N ALA A 145 4.58 -4.06 2.01
CA ALA A 145 3.15 -3.93 2.27
C ALA A 145 2.73 -4.67 3.55
N ARG A 146 2.62 -5.99 3.46
CA ARG A 146 2.25 -6.90 4.58
C ARG A 146 2.86 -8.27 4.36
N HIS A 147 3.26 -8.95 5.43
CA HIS A 147 3.85 -10.29 5.32
C HIS A 147 2.84 -11.33 4.83
N GLU A 148 1.56 -11.19 5.22
CA GLU A 148 0.50 -12.14 4.90
C GLU A 148 0.19 -12.26 3.40
N VAL A 149 0.56 -11.27 2.60
CA VAL A 149 0.28 -11.30 1.15
C VAL A 149 1.21 -12.24 0.39
N VAL A 150 2.31 -12.66 1.01
CA VAL A 150 3.35 -13.51 0.40
C VAL A 150 3.40 -14.86 1.11
N ASN A 151 3.37 -15.95 0.34
CA ASN A 151 3.71 -17.27 0.85
C ASN A 151 5.24 -17.40 0.91
N THR A 152 5.81 -17.34 2.11
CA THR A 152 7.26 -17.34 2.32
C THR A 152 7.92 -18.63 1.85
N ASP A 153 7.27 -19.78 2.05
CA ASP A 153 7.84 -21.08 1.66
C ASP A 153 7.92 -21.22 0.14
N ASP A 154 6.90 -20.75 -0.58
CA ASP A 154 6.88 -20.71 -2.03
C ASP A 154 7.96 -19.77 -2.58
N VAL A 155 8.17 -18.59 -1.96
CA VAL A 155 9.25 -17.67 -2.32
C VAL A 155 10.62 -18.34 -2.13
N LEU A 156 10.85 -18.99 -1.00
CA LEU A 156 12.10 -19.72 -0.74
C LEU A 156 12.35 -20.83 -1.76
N GLU A 157 11.31 -21.52 -2.20
CA GLU A 157 11.42 -22.53 -3.25
C GLU A 157 11.75 -21.87 -4.60
N CYS A 158 11.07 -20.79 -4.97
CA CYS A 158 11.30 -20.09 -6.23
C CYS A 158 12.67 -19.41 -6.34
N LEU A 159 13.29 -19.02 -5.22
CA LEU A 159 14.68 -18.54 -5.17
C LEU A 159 15.71 -19.61 -5.52
N ASN A 160 15.36 -20.89 -5.53
CA ASN A 160 16.21 -21.97 -6.01
C ASN A 160 16.04 -22.28 -7.50
N THR A 161 15.25 -21.48 -8.21
CA THR A 161 14.93 -21.64 -9.62
C THR A 161 15.27 -20.35 -10.38
N ASP A 162 15.02 -20.34 -11.68
CA ASP A 162 15.13 -19.14 -12.53
C ASP A 162 13.91 -18.20 -12.45
N LYS A 163 12.97 -18.44 -11.51
CA LYS A 163 11.74 -17.67 -11.38
C LYS A 163 11.92 -16.40 -10.56
N LEU A 164 12.72 -16.46 -9.50
CA LEU A 164 12.96 -15.34 -8.61
C LEU A 164 14.47 -15.17 -8.37
N ASN A 165 14.98 -13.97 -8.66
CA ASN A 165 16.40 -13.64 -8.45
C ASN A 165 16.66 -13.05 -7.06
N ASN A 166 15.75 -12.19 -6.60
CA ASN A 166 15.90 -11.50 -5.31
C ASN A 166 14.55 -11.36 -4.61
N PHE A 167 14.58 -11.43 -3.29
CA PHE A 167 13.47 -11.06 -2.44
C PHE A 167 13.87 -10.01 -1.40
N ILE A 168 13.26 -8.83 -1.46
CA ILE A 168 13.53 -7.72 -0.56
C ILE A 168 12.26 -7.46 0.26
N THR A 169 12.37 -7.50 1.60
CA THR A 169 11.21 -7.28 2.47
C THR A 169 11.62 -6.70 3.82
N ASP A 170 10.70 -5.99 4.47
CA ASP A 170 10.84 -5.57 5.85
C ASP A 170 10.02 -6.44 6.83
N PHE A 171 9.69 -7.67 6.42
CA PHE A 171 9.03 -8.70 7.25
C PHE A 171 9.92 -9.94 7.43
N PRO A 172 10.95 -9.87 8.29
CA PRO A 172 11.86 -10.98 8.50
C PRO A 172 11.17 -12.17 9.18
N THR A 173 11.44 -13.38 8.69
CA THR A 173 11.07 -14.64 9.33
C THR A 173 12.33 -15.47 9.62
N PRO A 174 12.31 -16.44 10.57
CA PRO A 174 13.48 -17.28 10.82
C PRO A 174 14.03 -17.98 9.58
N ALA A 175 13.16 -18.42 8.68
CA ALA A 175 13.54 -19.07 7.43
C ALA A 175 14.22 -18.10 6.45
N LEU A 176 13.69 -16.89 6.31
CA LEU A 176 14.30 -15.83 5.48
C LEU A 176 15.64 -15.36 6.05
N ILE A 177 15.76 -15.21 7.39
CA ILE A 177 17.04 -14.87 8.05
C ILE A 177 18.10 -15.93 7.76
N LYS A 178 17.72 -17.21 7.88
CA LYS A 178 18.62 -18.31 7.55
C LYS A 178 19.07 -18.24 6.08
N ARG A 179 18.15 -17.98 5.15
CA ARG A 179 18.46 -17.83 3.71
C ARG A 179 19.38 -16.67 3.46
N ALA A 180 19.08 -15.49 4.01
CA ALA A 180 19.89 -14.28 3.84
C ALA A 180 21.34 -14.44 4.32
N ASN A 181 21.58 -15.24 5.37
CA ASN A 181 22.91 -15.54 5.87
C ASN A 181 23.70 -16.52 4.98
N GLN A 182 23.01 -17.35 4.22
CA GLN A 182 23.64 -18.36 3.35
C GLN A 182 23.80 -17.86 1.90
N TYR A 183 22.85 -17.06 1.44
CA TYR A 183 22.77 -16.58 0.05
C TYR A 183 22.54 -15.06 0.07
N LYS A 184 22.97 -14.37 -0.99
CA LYS A 184 22.81 -12.91 -1.11
C LYS A 184 21.57 -12.51 -1.94
N ASP A 185 20.60 -13.40 -2.03
CA ASP A 185 19.37 -13.26 -2.81
C ASP A 185 18.15 -12.80 -1.97
N VAL A 186 18.33 -12.67 -0.65
CA VAL A 186 17.31 -12.12 0.26
C VAL A 186 17.89 -10.94 1.04
N THR A 187 17.19 -9.80 0.98
CA THR A 187 17.49 -8.60 1.78
C THR A 187 16.38 -8.35 2.77
N LEU A 188 16.73 -8.28 4.05
CA LEU A 188 15.78 -8.13 5.15
C LEU A 188 15.98 -6.81 5.89
N LEU A 189 14.87 -6.15 6.21
CA LEU A 189 14.83 -4.92 7.01
C LEU A 189 13.88 -5.12 8.21
N PRO A 190 14.04 -4.38 9.32
CA PRO A 190 13.26 -4.60 10.53
C PRO A 190 11.96 -3.76 10.56
N HIS A 191 11.05 -3.97 9.60
CA HIS A 191 9.72 -3.32 9.47
C HIS A 191 9.81 -1.77 9.54
N ILE A 192 10.64 -1.19 8.70
CA ILE A 192 10.91 0.26 8.68
C ILE A 192 10.23 1.01 7.52
N GLY A 193 9.27 0.38 6.86
CA GLY A 193 8.60 0.93 5.67
C GLY A 193 8.06 2.35 5.84
N ALA A 194 7.57 2.70 7.02
CA ALA A 194 7.02 4.03 7.34
C ALA A 194 7.73 4.72 8.51
N SER A 195 8.87 4.21 8.97
CA SER A 195 9.58 4.73 10.15
C SER A 195 10.44 5.94 9.76
N THR A 196 9.81 7.11 9.65
CA THR A 196 10.46 8.41 9.48
C THR A 196 9.77 9.45 10.34
N PHE A 197 10.51 10.45 10.84
CA PHE A 197 9.94 11.55 11.63
C PHE A 197 8.76 12.22 10.91
N GLN A 198 8.89 12.46 9.59
CA GLN A 198 7.84 13.07 8.78
C GLN A 198 6.60 12.17 8.65
N ALA A 199 6.76 10.85 8.60
CA ALA A 199 5.63 9.93 8.53
C ALA A 199 4.85 9.92 9.85
N GLU A 200 5.54 9.91 10.98
CA GLU A 200 4.93 9.96 12.32
C GLU A 200 4.17 11.28 12.52
N GLU A 201 4.79 12.43 12.20
CA GLU A 201 4.14 13.73 12.26
C GLU A 201 2.91 13.81 11.35
N ASN A 202 3.04 13.38 10.09
CA ASN A 202 1.91 13.37 9.15
C ASN A 202 0.77 12.45 9.61
N CYS A 203 1.08 11.29 10.20
CA CYS A 203 0.06 10.41 10.75
C CYS A 203 -0.70 11.07 11.90
N ALA A 204 0.01 11.75 12.82
CA ALA A 204 -0.61 12.47 13.93
C ALA A 204 -1.53 13.59 13.43
N VAL A 205 -1.02 14.44 12.52
CA VAL A 205 -1.80 15.55 11.94
C VAL A 205 -3.03 15.03 11.17
N MET A 206 -2.88 13.97 10.38
CA MET A 206 -3.99 13.37 9.65
C MET A 206 -5.05 12.78 10.59
N ALA A 207 -4.63 12.08 11.65
CA ALA A 207 -5.55 11.50 12.63
C ALA A 207 -6.36 12.60 13.34
N VAL A 208 -5.68 13.65 13.80
CA VAL A 208 -6.34 14.80 14.44
C VAL A 208 -7.34 15.46 13.50
N ASN A 209 -6.96 15.77 12.27
CA ASN A 209 -7.84 16.39 11.29
C ASN A 209 -9.08 15.54 10.98
N GLN A 210 -8.93 14.20 10.92
CA GLN A 210 -10.05 13.28 10.70
C GLN A 210 -10.99 13.25 11.90
N ILE A 211 -10.46 13.25 13.13
CA ILE A 211 -11.24 13.30 14.37
C ILE A 211 -11.99 14.63 14.47
N VAL A 212 -11.32 15.75 14.24
CA VAL A 212 -11.95 17.08 14.25
C VAL A 212 -13.10 17.15 13.22
N ASN A 213 -12.84 16.71 11.99
CA ASN A 213 -13.87 16.69 10.95
C ASN A 213 -15.09 15.81 11.33
N PHE A 214 -14.83 14.66 11.97
CA PHE A 214 -15.91 13.80 12.47
C PHE A 214 -16.69 14.49 13.59
N LEU A 215 -16.02 15.08 14.58
CA LEU A 215 -16.68 15.73 15.72
C LEU A 215 -17.47 16.99 15.31
N GLU A 216 -16.95 17.76 14.36
CA GLU A 216 -17.58 19.01 13.90
C GLU A 216 -18.66 18.80 12.85
N SER A 217 -18.50 17.82 11.97
CA SER A 217 -19.38 17.65 10.81
C SER A 217 -19.98 16.25 10.64
N GLY A 218 -19.59 15.27 11.47
CA GLY A 218 -20.02 13.88 11.33
C GLY A 218 -19.43 13.15 10.11
N ASN A 219 -18.59 13.79 9.30
CA ASN A 219 -17.97 13.17 8.14
C ASN A 219 -16.98 12.10 8.56
N ILE A 220 -16.98 10.94 7.88
CA ILE A 220 -16.09 9.83 8.17
C ILE A 220 -15.14 9.61 6.99
N LYS A 221 -13.84 9.59 7.28
CA LYS A 221 -12.79 9.31 6.32
C LYS A 221 -11.76 8.35 6.88
N ASN A 222 -11.38 7.34 6.10
CA ASN A 222 -10.36 6.32 6.43
C ASN A 222 -10.67 5.51 7.71
N SER A 223 -11.93 5.36 8.10
CA SER A 223 -12.30 4.50 9.22
C SER A 223 -12.12 3.02 8.87
N ILE A 224 -11.68 2.21 9.85
CA ILE A 224 -11.51 0.77 9.69
C ILE A 224 -12.87 0.05 9.65
N ASN A 225 -13.82 0.48 10.46
CA ASN A 225 -15.11 -0.19 10.68
C ASN A 225 -16.32 0.53 10.09
N PHE A 226 -16.22 1.82 9.82
CA PHE A 226 -17.27 2.60 9.18
C PHE A 226 -17.00 2.84 7.70
N PRO A 227 -18.03 3.03 6.86
CA PRO A 227 -17.87 3.48 5.49
C PRO A 227 -17.34 4.91 5.46
N ASN A 228 -16.61 5.27 4.38
CA ASN A 228 -16.32 6.68 4.11
C ASN A 228 -17.63 7.37 3.73
N VAL A 229 -17.90 8.51 4.38
CA VAL A 229 -19.09 9.31 4.10
C VAL A 229 -18.75 10.78 4.23
N TYR A 230 -19.21 11.55 3.27
CA TYR A 230 -19.03 12.99 3.23
C TYR A 230 -20.32 13.67 2.78
N LEU A 231 -20.75 14.64 3.55
CA LEU A 231 -21.85 15.54 3.20
C LEU A 231 -21.43 16.96 3.57
N ASN A 232 -21.47 17.87 2.61
CA ASN A 232 -21.19 19.27 2.90
C ASN A 232 -22.35 19.85 3.74
N ARG A 233 -22.03 20.39 4.92
CA ARG A 233 -23.05 20.92 5.82
C ARG A 233 -23.60 22.23 5.28
N THR A 234 -24.91 22.25 4.95
CA THR A 234 -25.60 23.42 4.38
C THR A 234 -26.65 24.00 5.32
N THR A 235 -26.94 23.30 6.44
CA THR A 235 -27.99 23.69 7.39
C THR A 235 -27.42 23.92 8.80
N PRO A 236 -28.18 24.62 9.67
CA PRO A 236 -27.77 24.86 11.06
C PRO A 236 -27.62 23.57 11.87
N SER A 237 -28.48 22.57 11.60
CA SER A 237 -28.51 21.33 12.37
C SER A 237 -28.21 20.11 11.50
N ARG A 238 -27.35 19.24 12.02
CA ARG A 238 -27.02 17.94 11.43
C ARG A 238 -27.21 16.83 12.45
N ILE A 239 -27.90 15.77 12.04
CA ILE A 239 -28.10 14.56 12.82
C ILE A 239 -27.23 13.45 12.21
N THR A 240 -26.50 12.72 13.04
CA THR A 240 -25.77 11.53 12.67
C THR A 240 -26.40 10.31 13.31
N ILE A 241 -26.68 9.27 12.53
CA ILE A 241 -27.30 8.04 13.02
C ILE A 241 -26.49 6.83 12.57
N THR A 242 -26.09 6.02 13.55
CA THR A 242 -25.52 4.70 13.30
C THR A 242 -26.56 3.64 13.60
N ASN A 243 -26.83 2.76 12.65
CA ASN A 243 -27.82 1.68 12.82
C ASN A 243 -27.37 0.38 12.15
N LYS A 244 -28.05 -0.72 12.47
CA LYS A 244 -27.87 -1.97 11.74
C LYS A 244 -28.33 -1.81 10.29
N ASN A 245 -27.56 -2.34 9.36
CA ASN A 245 -27.88 -2.32 7.93
C ASN A 245 -28.93 -3.39 7.60
N VAL A 246 -30.16 -3.11 7.96
CA VAL A 246 -31.32 -3.99 7.71
C VAL A 246 -32.43 -3.25 6.96
N PRO A 247 -33.30 -3.96 6.22
CA PRO A 247 -34.40 -3.35 5.49
C PRO A 247 -35.26 -2.45 6.37
N THR A 248 -35.86 -1.43 5.77
CA THR A 248 -36.81 -0.48 6.37
C THR A 248 -36.22 0.58 7.31
N MET A 249 -34.97 0.52 7.71
CA MET A 249 -34.37 1.48 8.67
C MET A 249 -34.43 2.93 8.19
N ILE A 250 -34.07 3.19 6.92
CA ILE A 250 -34.17 4.55 6.34
C ILE A 250 -35.60 5.06 6.42
N GLY A 251 -36.59 4.22 6.06
CA GLY A 251 -38.02 4.59 6.14
C GLY A 251 -38.46 4.93 7.57
N LYS A 252 -38.02 4.15 8.57
CA LYS A 252 -38.31 4.46 9.97
C LYS A 252 -37.68 5.80 10.40
N ILE A 253 -36.42 6.01 10.10
CA ILE A 253 -35.70 7.25 10.43
C ILE A 253 -36.38 8.46 9.80
N THR A 254 -36.67 8.44 8.50
CA THR A 254 -37.28 9.57 7.79
C THR A 254 -38.70 9.83 8.21
N THR A 255 -39.51 8.77 8.49
CA THR A 255 -40.86 8.92 9.02
C THR A 255 -40.84 9.55 10.42
N SER A 256 -39.92 9.12 11.30
CA SER A 256 -39.80 9.70 12.63
C SER A 256 -39.40 11.17 12.59
N LEU A 257 -38.44 11.55 11.70
CA LEU A 257 -38.09 12.96 11.50
C LEU A 257 -39.27 13.79 11.02
N GLY A 258 -40.07 13.28 10.05
CA GLY A 258 -41.26 13.94 9.56
C GLY A 258 -42.34 14.12 10.64
N ASN A 259 -42.55 13.09 11.49
CA ASN A 259 -43.51 13.17 12.62
C ASN A 259 -43.09 14.19 13.69
N LEU A 260 -41.79 14.44 13.82
CA LEU A 260 -41.22 15.47 14.70
C LEU A 260 -41.20 16.87 14.05
N GLY A 261 -41.75 17.02 12.84
CA GLY A 261 -41.78 18.30 12.11
C GLY A 261 -40.40 18.74 11.59
N LEU A 262 -39.42 17.84 11.53
CA LEU A 262 -38.06 18.13 11.02
C LEU A 262 -38.00 17.91 9.51
N ASN A 263 -37.83 18.98 8.75
CA ASN A 263 -37.64 18.91 7.31
C ASN A 263 -36.18 18.53 6.95
N ILE A 264 -36.02 17.44 6.16
CA ILE A 264 -34.75 16.99 5.69
C ILE A 264 -34.33 17.82 4.46
N ALA A 265 -33.27 18.59 4.58
CA ALA A 265 -32.70 19.35 3.47
C ALA A 265 -31.78 18.47 2.60
N GLU A 266 -30.94 17.66 3.23
CA GLU A 266 -30.05 16.75 2.55
C GLU A 266 -29.77 15.52 3.42
N MET A 267 -29.61 14.36 2.81
CA MET A 267 -29.36 13.11 3.51
C MET A 267 -28.44 12.21 2.69
N THR A 268 -27.50 11.58 3.36
CA THR A 268 -26.73 10.48 2.79
C THR A 268 -26.74 9.28 3.72
N ASN A 269 -26.91 8.08 3.16
CA ASN A 269 -26.82 6.81 3.86
C ASN A 269 -25.77 5.96 3.16
N VAL A 270 -24.80 5.46 3.93
CA VAL A 270 -23.75 4.56 3.43
C VAL A 270 -23.60 3.40 4.40
N SER A 271 -23.42 2.19 3.88
CA SER A 271 -23.26 1.00 4.70
C SER A 271 -21.94 0.28 4.42
N ARG A 272 -21.44 -0.41 5.45
CA ARG A 272 -20.32 -1.32 5.36
C ARG A 272 -20.61 -2.56 6.22
N GLY A 273 -20.86 -3.68 5.55
CA GLY A 273 -21.29 -4.91 6.22
C GLY A 273 -22.60 -4.70 6.98
N GLU A 274 -22.59 -4.97 8.27
CA GLU A 274 -23.77 -4.90 9.14
C GLU A 274 -24.08 -3.49 9.67
N ILE A 275 -23.23 -2.50 9.41
CA ILE A 275 -23.35 -1.13 9.92
C ILE A 275 -23.76 -0.20 8.79
N ALA A 276 -24.81 0.59 9.01
CA ALA A 276 -25.18 1.74 8.20
C ALA A 276 -24.94 3.03 9.00
N TYR A 277 -24.48 4.07 8.29
CA TYR A 277 -24.26 5.39 8.84
C TYR A 277 -24.97 6.44 8.00
N ASN A 278 -25.71 7.31 8.67
CA ASN A 278 -26.51 8.36 8.05
C ASN A 278 -26.00 9.73 8.48
N LEU A 279 -25.85 10.64 7.52
CA LEU A 279 -25.73 12.08 7.74
C LEU A 279 -27.00 12.73 7.24
N ILE A 280 -27.69 13.51 8.08
CA ILE A 280 -28.99 14.11 7.79
C ILE A 280 -28.93 15.58 8.20
N ASP A 281 -29.00 16.46 7.22
CA ASP A 281 -29.12 17.89 7.42
C ASP A 281 -30.60 18.28 7.51
N VAL A 282 -30.95 18.97 8.59
CA VAL A 282 -32.32 19.46 8.83
C VAL A 282 -32.34 20.97 8.96
N GLU A 283 -33.41 21.59 8.47
CA GLU A 283 -33.55 23.05 8.42
C GLU A 283 -33.81 23.68 9.79
N ASN A 284 -34.36 22.89 10.71
CA ASN A 284 -34.79 23.37 12.03
C ASN A 284 -33.77 22.98 13.11
N THR A 285 -33.85 23.64 14.26
CA THR A 285 -33.13 23.22 15.47
C THR A 285 -33.71 21.88 15.97
N VAL A 286 -32.80 20.98 16.36
CA VAL A 286 -33.15 19.64 16.87
C VAL A 286 -33.26 19.70 18.38
N GLU A 287 -34.45 19.42 18.89
CA GLU A 287 -34.73 19.35 20.35
C GLU A 287 -34.29 17.99 20.89
N GLU A 288 -34.04 17.94 22.22
CA GLU A 288 -33.60 16.71 22.92
C GLU A 288 -34.62 15.56 22.79
N GLU A 289 -35.92 15.87 22.72
CA GLU A 289 -37.00 14.90 22.49
C GLU A 289 -36.82 14.15 21.15
N ALA A 290 -36.38 14.86 20.11
CA ALA A 290 -36.10 14.24 18.82
C ALA A 290 -34.93 13.24 18.88
N ILE A 291 -33.89 13.58 19.64
CA ILE A 291 -32.74 12.68 19.86
C ILE A 291 -33.18 11.41 20.58
N ASN A 292 -33.98 11.55 21.63
CA ASN A 292 -34.51 10.43 22.41
C ASN A 292 -35.42 9.51 21.55
N THR A 293 -36.28 10.09 20.72
CA THR A 293 -37.16 9.35 19.82
C THR A 293 -36.35 8.56 18.78
N LEU A 294 -35.34 9.19 18.14
CA LEU A 294 -34.50 8.54 17.15
C LEU A 294 -33.62 7.43 17.76
N SER A 295 -33.20 7.60 19.01
CA SER A 295 -32.40 6.61 19.74
C SER A 295 -33.18 5.34 20.09
N SER A 296 -34.50 5.36 20.00
CA SER A 296 -35.38 4.22 20.28
C SER A 296 -35.69 3.34 19.05
N ILE A 297 -35.26 3.74 17.85
CA ILE A 297 -35.48 3.05 16.57
C ILE A 297 -34.47 1.94 16.35
#